data_95a8aef0fe9d7d88a195c8105c714fe8
#
_entry.id   95a8aef0fe9d7d88a195c8105c714fe8
#
_cell.length_a   1.000
_cell.length_b   1.000
_cell.length_c   1.000
_cell.angle_alpha   90.00
_cell.angle_beta   90.00
_cell.angle_gamma   90.00
#
_symmetry.space_group_name_H-M   'P 1'
#
loop_
_entity.id
_entity.type
_entity.pdbx_description
1 polymer ?
#
loop_
_entity_poly.entity_id
_entity_poly.type
_entity_poly.pdbx_seq_one_letter_code
_entity_poly.pdbx_strand_id
1 'polypeptide(L)'
;MKKNLLYLFALICSVSLFTACSDDDDNSWQELPKGEIKAENVDFQLNGASTTGTVNFEATSLQSATVGFKNVIDGYSDVTVDVAMEKQADGSFKFNGTKDIMTKPVTRETAKPTPLLKVTVDGTITPEGKVALNVSATGAGLYIGTYKGETLVLTYGETALTGKEVVFDATDGDNVSILLKDVIPGETETTLTGVQVANGGFSGSTKTNSSTIEYTGYRKDKVLTLNLKVTMNDPKGWAKTYTLGEYTLGTLDVDGTPMPNSVLTSSLYSNWEVEDAYYSTFFPAVLRTIGGLILPQVLQSVTLEADGNISAKYSSGSITFEPSWAMGLIFGGGAPGVDVLNKLIPTDGWQQSPKNLAYWFPKDDKLYLKLNVPAIISQAMGSNAESLAPIISEILNGDAATVKKLIGTMLKVDMSSISDETFEMLLSWVNNGVPLNVKNTDKGHTYIYLDKTAFDPIMVDKEMSADSSEFGTGSDLFKLWKIMMDAKIIPEDAAAAIILLIGLPQNWPS
;
A
#
# COMPACT_ATOMS: atom_id res chain seq x y z
N MET A 1 -14.97 -53.37 16.74
CA MET A 1 -13.58 -53.35 16.26
C MET A 1 -13.05 -54.62 15.62
N LYS A 2 -13.68 -55.77 15.73
CA LYS A 2 -13.21 -57.03 15.10
C LYS A 2 -13.65 -57.25 13.64
N LYS A 3 -14.71 -56.60 13.16
CA LYS A 3 -15.21 -56.77 11.78
C LYS A 3 -14.42 -55.96 10.73
N ASN A 4 -13.86 -54.79 11.07
CA ASN A 4 -13.08 -53.98 10.14
C ASN A 4 -11.67 -54.51 9.88
N LEU A 5 -11.11 -55.29 10.81
CA LEU A 5 -9.83 -55.92 10.65
C LEU A 5 -9.91 -57.11 9.67
N LEU A 6 -11.08 -57.80 9.62
CA LEU A 6 -11.31 -58.93 8.70
C LEU A 6 -11.43 -58.46 7.25
N TYR A 7 -12.03 -57.29 7.01
CA TYR A 7 -12.12 -56.70 5.64
C TYR A 7 -10.78 -56.18 5.15
N LEU A 8 -9.94 -55.65 6.04
CA LEU A 8 -8.57 -55.25 5.69
C LEU A 8 -7.71 -56.45 5.37
N PHE A 9 -7.84 -57.60 6.08
CA PHE A 9 -7.17 -58.85 5.79
C PHE A 9 -7.67 -59.50 4.51
N ALA A 10 -8.97 -59.44 4.23
CA ALA A 10 -9.53 -59.96 2.98
C ALA A 10 -9.09 -59.10 1.76
N LEU A 11 -8.93 -57.79 1.90
CA LEU A 11 -8.40 -56.92 0.86
C LEU A 11 -6.90 -57.18 0.59
N ILE A 12 -6.11 -57.42 1.63
CA ILE A 12 -4.70 -57.77 1.51
C ILE A 12 -4.53 -59.16 0.89
N CYS A 13 -5.39 -60.13 1.24
CA CYS A 13 -5.34 -61.46 0.66
C CYS A 13 -5.88 -61.54 -0.78
N SER A 14 -6.76 -60.63 -1.21
CA SER A 14 -7.24 -60.60 -2.59
C SER A 14 -6.20 -60.02 -3.56
N VAL A 15 -5.29 -59.18 -3.08
CA VAL A 15 -4.17 -58.66 -3.90
C VAL A 15 -3.05 -59.68 -4.05
N SER A 16 -2.93 -60.66 -3.12
CA SER A 16 -1.87 -61.69 -3.17
C SER A 16 -2.25 -62.98 -3.93
N LEU A 17 -3.48 -63.08 -4.47
CA LEU A 17 -3.91 -64.26 -5.21
C LEU A 17 -3.82 -64.14 -6.74
N PHE A 18 -3.34 -63.02 -7.25
CA PHE A 18 -3.08 -62.84 -8.69
C PHE A 18 -1.61 -63.02 -9.07
N THR A 19 -0.75 -63.48 -8.16
CA THR A 19 0.62 -63.82 -8.45
C THR A 19 0.81 -65.35 -8.45
N ALA A 20 0.12 -66.02 -9.34
CA ALA A 20 0.45 -67.41 -9.65
C ALA A 20 0.25 -67.66 -11.15
N CYS A 21 1.36 -67.90 -11.79
CA CYS A 21 1.57 -68.52 -13.13
C CYS A 21 1.40 -67.61 -14.34
N SER A 22 2.46 -66.90 -14.71
CA SER A 22 3.04 -67.15 -16.05
C SER A 22 4.55 -66.96 -15.92
N ASP A 23 5.28 -68.05 -16.16
CA ASP A 23 6.71 -68.09 -16.50
C ASP A 23 6.86 -67.48 -17.91
N ASP A 24 6.71 -66.15 -18.02
CA ASP A 24 7.30 -65.35 -19.07
C ASP A 24 7.89 -64.15 -18.33
N ASP A 25 9.19 -64.20 -18.10
CA ASP A 25 9.94 -63.01 -17.62
C ASP A 25 9.85 -61.93 -18.68
N ASP A 26 8.74 -61.13 -18.62
CA ASP A 26 8.58 -59.97 -19.49
C ASP A 26 9.60 -58.88 -19.12
N ASN A 27 10.74 -58.97 -19.79
CA ASN A 27 11.87 -58.05 -19.61
C ASN A 27 11.76 -56.80 -20.50
N SER A 28 10.63 -56.57 -21.16
CA SER A 28 10.45 -55.44 -22.07
C SER A 28 10.67 -54.06 -21.42
N TRP A 29 10.51 -53.92 -20.09
CA TRP A 29 10.85 -52.72 -19.35
C TRP A 29 12.35 -52.40 -19.37
N GLN A 30 13.23 -53.36 -19.61
CA GLN A 30 14.68 -53.19 -19.69
C GLN A 30 15.09 -52.50 -21.01
N GLU A 31 14.22 -52.53 -22.02
CA GLU A 31 14.41 -51.86 -23.31
C GLU A 31 14.10 -50.39 -23.26
N LEU A 32 13.40 -49.92 -22.19
CA LEU A 32 13.10 -48.53 -22.00
C LEU A 32 14.38 -47.70 -21.75
N PRO A 33 14.45 -46.48 -22.26
CA PRO A 33 15.59 -45.59 -22.02
C PRO A 33 15.82 -45.37 -20.53
N LYS A 34 17.07 -45.26 -20.13
CA LYS A 34 17.49 -44.97 -18.75
C LYS A 34 18.23 -43.64 -18.70
N GLY A 35 17.89 -42.83 -17.70
CA GLY A 35 18.51 -41.52 -17.49
C GLY A 35 17.81 -40.39 -18.25
N GLU A 36 18.58 -39.42 -18.74
CA GLU A 36 18.07 -38.24 -19.41
C GLU A 36 17.47 -38.55 -20.78
N ILE A 37 16.22 -38.17 -20.99
CA ILE A 37 15.54 -38.29 -22.27
C ILE A 37 15.85 -37.03 -23.11
N LYS A 38 16.18 -37.24 -24.39
CA LYS A 38 16.44 -36.13 -25.32
C LYS A 38 15.20 -35.24 -25.46
N ALA A 39 15.40 -33.94 -25.40
CA ALA A 39 14.31 -32.96 -25.40
C ALA A 39 13.39 -33.11 -26.64
N GLU A 40 13.94 -33.52 -27.81
CA GLU A 40 13.19 -33.74 -29.04
C GLU A 40 12.19 -34.93 -28.96
N ASN A 41 12.37 -35.80 -27.96
CA ASN A 41 11.52 -36.96 -27.72
C ASN A 41 10.51 -36.75 -26.60
N VAL A 42 10.45 -35.56 -26.00
CA VAL A 42 9.57 -35.24 -24.86
C VAL A 42 8.48 -34.24 -25.27
N ASP A 43 7.23 -34.71 -25.23
CA ASP A 43 6.06 -33.83 -25.18
C ASP A 43 5.72 -33.57 -23.71
N PHE A 44 6.07 -32.38 -23.23
CA PHE A 44 6.01 -32.04 -21.81
C PHE A 44 4.98 -30.99 -21.52
N GLN A 45 4.06 -31.27 -20.60
CA GLN A 45 3.05 -30.33 -20.13
C GLN A 45 3.13 -30.14 -18.62
N LEU A 46 3.03 -28.89 -18.17
CA LEU A 46 2.86 -28.49 -16.76
C LEU A 46 1.52 -27.78 -16.57
N ASN A 47 0.66 -28.34 -15.73
CA ASN A 47 -0.69 -27.81 -15.47
C ASN A 47 -1.48 -27.55 -16.78
N GLY A 48 -1.34 -28.41 -17.77
CA GLY A 48 -2.01 -28.33 -19.06
C GLY A 48 -1.39 -27.35 -20.09
N ALA A 49 -0.27 -26.73 -19.77
CA ALA A 49 0.47 -25.89 -20.70
C ALA A 49 1.79 -26.54 -21.11
N SER A 50 2.15 -26.47 -22.41
CA SER A 50 3.43 -26.95 -22.88
C SER A 50 4.58 -26.25 -22.18
N THR A 51 5.58 -27.03 -21.75
CA THR A 51 6.75 -26.53 -21.03
C THR A 51 8.02 -27.23 -21.54
N THR A 52 9.17 -26.73 -21.10
CA THR A 52 10.48 -27.34 -21.40
C THR A 52 11.21 -27.61 -20.10
N GLY A 53 12.02 -28.65 -20.10
CA GLY A 53 12.84 -29.04 -18.96
C GLY A 53 13.56 -30.34 -19.23
N THR A 54 14.55 -30.66 -18.41
CA THR A 54 15.22 -31.95 -18.48
C THR A 54 14.35 -33.02 -17.83
N VAL A 55 14.06 -34.10 -18.55
CA VAL A 55 13.29 -35.23 -18.05
C VAL A 55 14.22 -36.45 -17.95
N ASN A 56 14.23 -37.12 -16.78
CA ASN A 56 14.91 -38.38 -16.54
C ASN A 56 13.85 -39.45 -16.31
N PHE A 57 14.09 -40.62 -16.86
CA PHE A 57 13.25 -41.80 -16.67
C PHE A 57 14.12 -42.99 -16.30
N GLU A 58 13.70 -43.76 -15.30
CA GLU A 58 14.38 -44.99 -14.91
C GLU A 58 13.36 -46.02 -14.46
N ALA A 59 13.15 -47.05 -15.31
CA ALA A 59 12.35 -48.21 -14.95
C ALA A 59 13.14 -49.09 -13.98
N THR A 60 12.49 -49.49 -12.89
CA THR A 60 13.07 -50.38 -11.86
C THR A 60 12.49 -51.78 -11.90
N SER A 61 11.32 -51.95 -12.49
CA SER A 61 10.65 -53.21 -12.75
C SER A 61 9.60 -53.04 -13.86
N LEU A 62 8.92 -54.14 -14.26
CA LEU A 62 7.80 -54.09 -15.20
C LEU A 62 6.67 -53.13 -14.76
N GLN A 63 6.53 -52.95 -13.43
CA GLN A 63 5.41 -52.20 -12.84
C GLN A 63 5.85 -50.90 -12.15
N SER A 64 7.13 -50.54 -12.16
CA SER A 64 7.64 -49.41 -11.39
C SER A 64 8.76 -48.69 -12.11
N ALA A 65 8.71 -47.35 -12.04
CA ALA A 65 9.78 -46.47 -12.50
C ALA A 65 9.89 -45.22 -11.63
N THR A 66 10.93 -44.46 -11.87
CA THR A 66 11.06 -43.09 -11.38
C THR A 66 11.07 -42.11 -12.55
N VAL A 67 10.33 -41.00 -12.40
CA VAL A 67 10.31 -39.87 -13.33
C VAL A 67 10.89 -38.66 -12.62
N GLY A 68 12.01 -38.18 -13.12
CA GLY A 68 12.65 -36.94 -12.63
C GLY A 68 12.52 -35.80 -13.65
N PHE A 69 12.37 -34.57 -13.18
CA PHE A 69 12.43 -33.40 -14.05
C PHE A 69 13.09 -32.22 -13.33
N LYS A 70 13.81 -31.40 -14.11
CA LYS A 70 14.62 -30.29 -13.58
C LYS A 70 14.15 -28.94 -14.14
N ASN A 71 14.12 -27.92 -13.26
CA ASN A 71 13.81 -26.54 -13.60
C ASN A 71 12.43 -26.36 -14.25
N VAL A 72 11.44 -27.16 -13.88
CA VAL A 72 10.08 -27.13 -14.43
C VAL A 72 9.11 -26.44 -13.48
N ILE A 73 9.20 -26.72 -12.19
CA ILE A 73 8.36 -26.11 -11.17
C ILE A 73 9.16 -25.01 -10.50
N ASP A 74 8.67 -23.77 -10.58
CA ASP A 74 9.33 -22.61 -9.96
C ASP A 74 9.60 -22.83 -8.47
N GLY A 75 10.83 -22.57 -8.04
CA GLY A 75 11.30 -22.79 -6.67
C GLY A 75 11.81 -24.22 -6.38
N TYR A 76 11.65 -25.13 -7.31
CA TYR A 76 12.07 -26.54 -7.18
C TYR A 76 13.01 -26.93 -8.32
N SER A 77 14.32 -27.05 -8.03
CA SER A 77 15.35 -27.37 -9.05
C SER A 77 15.20 -28.77 -9.60
N ASP A 78 14.92 -29.74 -8.73
CA ASP A 78 14.80 -31.17 -9.05
C ASP A 78 13.59 -31.78 -8.36
N VAL A 79 12.74 -32.46 -9.13
CA VAL A 79 11.62 -33.24 -8.59
C VAL A 79 11.70 -34.65 -9.18
N THR A 80 11.66 -35.65 -8.33
CA THR A 80 11.59 -37.05 -8.72
C THR A 80 10.35 -37.68 -8.11
N VAL A 81 9.57 -38.37 -8.92
CA VAL A 81 8.30 -39.00 -8.54
C VAL A 81 8.40 -40.52 -8.86
N ASP A 82 8.09 -41.35 -7.89
CA ASP A 82 7.93 -42.78 -8.11
C ASP A 82 6.59 -43.04 -8.80
N VAL A 83 6.60 -43.76 -9.89
CA VAL A 83 5.41 -43.99 -10.72
C VAL A 83 5.14 -45.49 -10.86
N ALA A 84 3.87 -45.85 -10.86
CA ALA A 84 3.43 -47.15 -11.30
C ALA A 84 3.41 -47.22 -12.83
N MET A 85 3.82 -48.36 -13.42
CA MET A 85 3.80 -48.57 -14.86
C MET A 85 2.84 -49.69 -15.25
N GLU A 86 2.27 -49.57 -16.44
CA GLU A 86 1.41 -50.56 -17.07
C GLU A 86 1.76 -50.68 -18.55
N LYS A 87 2.16 -51.89 -18.98
CA LYS A 87 2.44 -52.19 -20.38
C LYS A 87 1.15 -52.17 -21.21
N GLN A 88 1.21 -51.48 -22.33
CA GLN A 88 0.11 -51.36 -23.27
C GLN A 88 0.24 -52.39 -24.41
N ALA A 89 -0.85 -52.64 -25.14
CA ALA A 89 -0.89 -53.62 -26.24
C ALA A 89 0.02 -53.22 -27.43
N ASP A 90 0.36 -51.96 -27.57
CA ASP A 90 1.25 -51.42 -28.60
C ASP A 90 2.74 -51.46 -28.20
N GLY A 91 3.07 -52.03 -27.03
CA GLY A 91 4.43 -52.11 -26.48
C GLY A 91 4.87 -50.87 -25.72
N SER A 92 4.10 -49.79 -25.70
CA SER A 92 4.37 -48.63 -24.83
C SER A 92 4.05 -48.93 -23.38
N PHE A 93 4.52 -48.05 -22.47
CA PHE A 93 4.18 -48.11 -21.04
C PHE A 93 3.48 -46.83 -20.64
N LYS A 94 2.31 -46.98 -20.06
CA LYS A 94 1.62 -45.89 -19.35
C LYS A 94 2.15 -45.83 -17.93
N PHE A 95 2.38 -44.62 -17.40
CA PHE A 95 2.83 -44.46 -16.03
C PHE A 95 2.04 -43.34 -15.31
N ASN A 96 1.91 -43.50 -14.00
CA ASN A 96 1.35 -42.46 -13.14
C ASN A 96 1.92 -42.55 -11.73
N GLY A 97 1.96 -41.39 -11.05
CA GLY A 97 2.46 -41.30 -9.68
C GLY A 97 2.15 -39.97 -9.06
N THR A 98 2.30 -39.91 -7.74
CA THR A 98 2.10 -38.69 -6.97
C THR A 98 3.16 -38.59 -5.90
N LYS A 99 3.70 -37.39 -5.73
CA LYS A 99 4.66 -37.06 -4.67
C LYS A 99 4.19 -35.85 -3.89
N ASP A 100 4.13 -35.99 -2.57
CA ASP A 100 3.91 -34.91 -1.64
C ASP A 100 5.27 -34.35 -1.20
N ILE A 101 5.51 -33.08 -1.44
CA ILE A 101 6.69 -32.36 -0.98
C ILE A 101 6.35 -31.67 0.32
N MET A 102 6.98 -32.10 1.40
CA MET A 102 6.79 -31.61 2.76
C MET A 102 7.91 -30.66 3.11
N THR A 103 7.62 -29.65 3.94
CA THR A 103 8.69 -28.90 4.62
C THR A 103 9.36 -29.77 5.67
N LYS A 104 10.54 -29.36 6.16
CA LYS A 104 11.26 -30.07 7.24
C LYS A 104 10.30 -30.32 8.40
N PRO A 105 10.31 -31.52 8.99
CA PRO A 105 9.40 -31.88 10.06
C PRO A 105 9.55 -30.89 11.23
N VAL A 106 8.47 -30.19 11.56
CA VAL A 106 8.37 -29.43 12.81
C VAL A 106 8.13 -30.47 13.90
N THR A 107 8.99 -30.52 14.90
CA THR A 107 8.88 -31.42 16.05
C THR A 107 7.70 -31.02 16.95
N ARG A 108 6.48 -31.23 16.49
CA ARG A 108 5.25 -31.19 17.28
C ARG A 108 4.32 -32.31 16.84
N GLU A 109 4.25 -33.33 17.65
CA GLU A 109 3.39 -34.51 17.52
C GLU A 109 1.92 -34.15 17.71
N THR A 110 1.15 -33.76 16.67
CA THR A 110 -0.34 -33.91 16.78
C THR A 110 -1.10 -33.75 15.49
N ALA A 111 -0.53 -33.30 14.39
CA ALA A 111 -1.21 -33.31 13.11
C ALA A 111 -0.27 -33.81 12.01
N LYS A 112 -0.77 -34.63 11.11
CA LYS A 112 -0.04 -35.00 9.90
C LYS A 112 0.04 -33.72 9.05
N PRO A 113 1.24 -33.14 8.82
CA PRO A 113 1.33 -31.86 8.12
C PRO A 113 0.79 -31.99 6.71
N THR A 114 0.04 -31.00 6.25
CA THR A 114 -0.43 -30.92 4.87
C THR A 114 0.76 -30.63 3.95
N PRO A 115 0.87 -31.31 2.78
CA PRO A 115 1.97 -31.07 1.85
C PRO A 115 2.03 -29.62 1.40
N LEU A 116 3.24 -29.07 1.35
CA LEU A 116 3.49 -27.74 0.78
C LEU A 116 3.22 -27.71 -0.72
N LEU A 117 3.59 -28.80 -1.40
CA LEU A 117 3.36 -29.00 -2.82
C LEU A 117 2.98 -30.46 -3.08
N LYS A 118 1.92 -30.67 -3.86
CA LYS A 118 1.54 -31.97 -4.39
C LYS A 118 1.85 -31.99 -5.88
N VAL A 119 2.68 -32.94 -6.29
CA VAL A 119 3.07 -33.17 -7.68
C VAL A 119 2.49 -34.50 -8.16
N THR A 120 1.66 -34.44 -9.19
CA THR A 120 1.12 -35.64 -9.86
C THR A 120 1.72 -35.72 -11.25
N VAL A 121 2.14 -36.91 -11.62
CA VAL A 121 2.75 -37.21 -12.91
C VAL A 121 1.93 -38.28 -13.58
N ASP A 122 1.59 -38.09 -14.83
CA ASP A 122 1.05 -39.14 -15.71
C ASP A 122 1.65 -39.01 -17.11
N GLY A 123 1.73 -40.11 -17.81
CA GLY A 123 2.31 -40.10 -19.15
C GLY A 123 2.45 -41.48 -19.78
N THR A 124 3.11 -41.46 -20.93
CA THR A 124 3.48 -42.68 -21.68
C THR A 124 4.93 -42.61 -22.12
N ILE A 125 5.58 -43.77 -22.21
CA ILE A 125 6.93 -43.92 -22.74
C ILE A 125 6.97 -45.11 -23.71
N THR A 126 7.68 -44.94 -24.84
CA THR A 126 7.92 -46.04 -25.81
C THR A 126 9.33 -46.57 -25.68
N PRO A 127 9.59 -47.81 -26.15
CA PRO A 127 10.96 -48.37 -26.20
C PRO A 127 11.94 -47.47 -26.99
N GLU A 128 11.48 -46.74 -28.01
CA GLU A 128 12.28 -45.79 -28.78
C GLU A 128 12.59 -44.50 -28.02
N GLY A 129 12.05 -44.33 -26.78
CA GLY A 129 12.32 -43.21 -25.92
C GLY A 129 11.47 -41.98 -26.16
N LYS A 130 10.33 -42.12 -26.85
CA LYS A 130 9.34 -41.03 -26.92
C LYS A 130 8.52 -40.97 -25.65
N VAL A 131 8.44 -39.80 -25.03
CA VAL A 131 7.75 -39.58 -23.77
C VAL A 131 6.67 -38.48 -23.97
N ALA A 132 5.45 -38.81 -23.62
CA ALA A 132 4.41 -37.82 -23.36
C ALA A 132 4.25 -37.69 -21.85
N LEU A 133 4.54 -36.51 -21.27
CA LEU A 133 4.61 -36.30 -19.83
C LEU A 133 3.69 -35.14 -19.44
N ASN A 134 2.71 -35.43 -18.59
CA ASN A 134 1.86 -34.43 -17.95
C ASN A 134 2.25 -34.34 -16.46
N VAL A 135 2.55 -33.13 -16.01
CA VAL A 135 2.82 -32.83 -14.60
C VAL A 135 1.78 -31.85 -14.10
N SER A 136 1.15 -32.18 -13.00
CA SER A 136 0.28 -31.27 -12.27
C SER A 136 0.91 -30.96 -10.92
N ALA A 137 1.12 -29.69 -10.65
CA ALA A 137 1.66 -29.19 -9.39
C ALA A 137 0.65 -28.26 -8.72
N THR A 138 0.32 -28.55 -7.46
CA THR A 138 -0.65 -27.78 -6.68
C THR A 138 -0.17 -27.59 -5.24
N GLY A 139 -0.54 -26.49 -4.60
CA GLY A 139 -0.23 -26.21 -3.21
C GLY A 139 0.40 -24.83 -2.98
N ALA A 140 0.59 -24.50 -1.70
CA ALA A 140 1.13 -23.20 -1.27
C ALA A 140 2.57 -22.96 -1.73
N GLY A 141 3.33 -24.04 -1.95
CA GLY A 141 4.72 -23.98 -2.42
C GLY A 141 4.90 -23.26 -3.76
N LEU A 142 3.86 -23.20 -4.59
CA LEU A 142 3.91 -22.45 -5.86
C LEU A 142 3.91 -20.93 -5.71
N TYR A 143 3.53 -20.45 -4.53
CA TYR A 143 3.35 -19.02 -4.25
C TYR A 143 4.51 -18.42 -3.46
N ILE A 144 5.34 -19.23 -2.81
CA ILE A 144 6.43 -18.74 -1.95
C ILE A 144 7.35 -17.82 -2.74
N GLY A 145 7.57 -16.61 -2.18
CA GLY A 145 8.45 -15.61 -2.78
C GLY A 145 8.15 -14.20 -2.35
N THR A 146 9.01 -13.29 -2.80
CA THR A 146 8.84 -11.85 -2.63
C THR A 146 8.41 -11.25 -3.97
N TYR A 147 7.32 -10.49 -3.93
CA TYR A 147 6.69 -9.89 -5.11
C TYR A 147 6.70 -8.38 -5.00
N LYS A 148 7.18 -7.70 -6.03
CA LYS A 148 7.23 -6.25 -6.16
C LYS A 148 7.41 -5.82 -7.62
N GLY A 149 7.12 -4.56 -7.93
CA GLY A 149 7.24 -4.05 -9.30
C GLY A 149 6.44 -4.90 -10.29
N GLU A 150 7.06 -5.33 -11.38
CA GLU A 150 6.42 -6.11 -12.44
C GLU A 150 5.94 -7.51 -12.01
N THR A 151 6.44 -8.03 -10.87
CA THR A 151 6.02 -9.33 -10.36
C THR A 151 4.81 -9.27 -9.43
N LEU A 152 4.27 -8.06 -9.17
CA LEU A 152 3.14 -7.83 -8.28
C LEU A 152 2.04 -6.99 -8.97
N VAL A 153 0.84 -7.55 -9.07
CA VAL A 153 -0.39 -6.82 -9.37
C VAL A 153 -1.20 -6.75 -8.10
N LEU A 154 -1.17 -5.59 -7.45
CA LEU A 154 -1.87 -5.34 -6.19
C LEU A 154 -3.01 -4.35 -6.42
N THR A 155 -4.22 -4.69 -5.96
CA THR A 155 -5.34 -3.75 -5.88
C THR A 155 -5.76 -3.52 -4.43
N TYR A 156 -6.10 -2.28 -4.13
CA TYR A 156 -6.62 -1.84 -2.85
C TYR A 156 -7.85 -0.97 -3.09
N GLY A 157 -9.00 -1.34 -2.50
CA GLY A 157 -10.25 -0.64 -2.76
C GLY A 157 -10.60 -0.60 -4.26
N GLU A 158 -10.41 -1.72 -4.97
CA GLU A 158 -10.67 -1.89 -6.42
C GLU A 158 -9.76 -1.05 -7.35
N THR A 159 -8.78 -0.36 -6.79
CA THR A 159 -7.84 0.49 -7.54
C THR A 159 -6.42 -0.04 -7.42
N ALA A 160 -5.65 0.04 -8.50
CA ALA A 160 -4.25 -0.40 -8.49
C ALA A 160 -3.43 0.33 -7.43
N LEU A 161 -2.62 -0.42 -6.69
CA LEU A 161 -1.69 0.10 -5.68
C LEU A 161 -0.26 -0.34 -6.06
N THR A 162 0.55 0.62 -6.48
CA THR A 162 1.92 0.40 -6.95
C THR A 162 2.96 0.75 -5.89
N GLY A 163 4.22 0.31 -6.11
CA GLY A 163 5.34 0.65 -5.23
C GLY A 163 5.35 -0.10 -3.90
N LYS A 164 4.63 -1.21 -3.80
CA LYS A 164 4.53 -2.04 -2.59
C LYS A 164 5.29 -3.36 -2.75
N GLU A 165 5.56 -4.01 -1.62
CA GLU A 165 6.17 -5.33 -1.56
C GLU A 165 5.27 -6.30 -0.78
N VAL A 166 5.12 -7.50 -1.30
CA VAL A 166 4.35 -8.60 -0.70
C VAL A 166 5.24 -9.83 -0.61
N VAL A 167 5.30 -10.44 0.57
CA VAL A 167 6.02 -11.70 0.77
C VAL A 167 5.01 -12.80 1.06
N PHE A 168 4.99 -13.81 0.21
CA PHE A 168 4.19 -15.01 0.44
C PHE A 168 5.10 -16.08 1.03
N ASP A 169 4.76 -16.58 2.21
CA ASP A 169 5.53 -17.59 2.93
C ASP A 169 4.63 -18.73 3.41
N ALA A 170 5.20 -19.93 3.44
CA ALA A 170 4.51 -21.11 3.95
C ALA A 170 5.52 -22.06 4.60
N THR A 171 5.20 -22.56 5.77
CA THR A 171 5.98 -23.62 6.44
C THR A 171 5.47 -25.01 6.07
N ASP A 172 4.18 -25.12 5.81
CA ASP A 172 3.48 -26.30 5.26
C ASP A 172 2.18 -25.82 4.59
N GLY A 173 1.35 -26.74 4.08
CA GLY A 173 0.11 -26.39 3.37
C GLY A 173 -0.97 -25.73 4.23
N ASP A 174 -0.91 -25.85 5.56
CA ASP A 174 -1.87 -25.27 6.49
C ASP A 174 -1.37 -23.96 7.12
N ASN A 175 -0.05 -23.78 7.18
CA ASN A 175 0.61 -22.63 7.78
C ASN A 175 1.16 -21.69 6.70
N VAL A 176 0.24 -21.02 6.01
CA VAL A 176 0.51 -20.07 4.93
C VAL A 176 0.25 -18.67 5.43
N SER A 177 1.14 -17.75 5.10
CA SER A 177 1.02 -16.33 5.45
C SER A 177 1.42 -15.43 4.28
N ILE A 178 0.84 -14.22 4.27
CA ILE A 178 1.22 -13.16 3.34
C ILE A 178 1.58 -11.93 4.17
N LEU A 179 2.83 -11.49 4.06
CA LEU A 179 3.29 -10.24 4.67
C LEU A 179 3.11 -9.11 3.66
N LEU A 180 2.33 -8.13 4.03
CA LEU A 180 2.11 -6.87 3.30
C LEU A 180 2.99 -5.80 3.92
N LYS A 181 3.84 -5.13 3.12
CA LYS A 181 4.71 -4.05 3.60
C LYS A 181 4.15 -2.69 3.18
N ASP A 182 3.82 -1.87 4.17
CA ASP A 182 3.26 -0.51 4.02
C ASP A 182 2.05 -0.46 3.06
N VAL A 183 1.16 -1.46 3.15
CA VAL A 183 -0.04 -1.57 2.32
C VAL A 183 -1.27 -1.08 3.06
N ILE A 184 -1.44 -1.48 4.32
CA ILE A 184 -2.61 -1.12 5.14
C ILE A 184 -2.34 0.23 5.81
N PRO A 185 -3.24 1.21 5.68
CA PRO A 185 -3.08 2.50 6.33
C PRO A 185 -2.81 2.37 7.83
N GLY A 186 -1.74 3.01 8.30
CA GLY A 186 -1.34 2.99 9.71
C GLY A 186 -0.49 1.78 10.14
N GLU A 187 -0.25 0.81 9.26
CA GLU A 187 0.57 -0.36 9.53
C GLU A 187 1.78 -0.41 8.60
N THR A 188 2.98 -0.53 9.16
CA THR A 188 4.22 -0.71 8.37
C THR A 188 4.31 -2.10 7.79
N GLU A 189 3.83 -3.09 8.54
CA GLU A 189 3.76 -4.48 8.13
C GLU A 189 2.46 -5.10 8.63
N THR A 190 1.78 -5.84 7.76
CA THR A 190 0.55 -6.57 8.10
C THR A 190 0.70 -8.01 7.64
N THR A 191 0.55 -8.96 8.54
CA THR A 191 0.59 -10.39 8.21
C THR A 191 -0.81 -10.95 8.10
N LEU A 192 -1.17 -11.43 6.91
CA LEU A 192 -2.37 -12.21 6.67
C LEU A 192 -2.04 -13.67 7.00
N THR A 193 -2.74 -14.24 7.97
CA THR A 193 -2.54 -15.63 8.43
C THR A 193 -3.71 -16.52 8.04
N GLY A 194 -3.50 -17.84 8.03
CA GLY A 194 -4.54 -18.79 7.71
C GLY A 194 -5.02 -18.72 6.26
N VAL A 195 -4.12 -18.37 5.35
CA VAL A 195 -4.38 -18.27 3.91
C VAL A 195 -4.73 -19.63 3.35
N GLN A 196 -5.90 -19.75 2.74
CA GLN A 196 -6.36 -20.99 2.12
C GLN A 196 -5.97 -21.02 0.65
N VAL A 197 -5.10 -21.96 0.27
CA VAL A 197 -4.67 -22.15 -1.12
C VAL A 197 -5.49 -23.29 -1.72
N ALA A 198 -6.29 -23.00 -2.74
CA ALA A 198 -7.10 -24.00 -3.44
C ALA A 198 -7.38 -23.57 -4.89
N ASN A 199 -7.57 -24.55 -5.76
CA ASN A 199 -8.01 -24.34 -7.16
C ASN A 199 -7.19 -23.29 -7.95
N GLY A 200 -5.89 -23.24 -7.72
CA GLY A 200 -4.97 -22.32 -8.43
C GLY A 200 -5.03 -20.87 -7.92
N GLY A 201 -5.67 -20.61 -6.79
CA GLY A 201 -5.73 -19.32 -6.14
C GLY A 201 -5.69 -19.41 -4.62
N PHE A 202 -5.85 -18.28 -3.96
CA PHE A 202 -5.98 -18.20 -2.51
C PHE A 202 -6.95 -17.11 -2.10
N SER A 203 -7.55 -17.26 -0.92
CA SER A 203 -8.45 -16.27 -0.34
C SER A 203 -8.45 -16.38 1.17
N GLY A 204 -9.00 -15.35 1.83
CA GLY A 204 -9.17 -15.34 3.26
C GLY A 204 -9.65 -14.01 3.80
N SER A 205 -9.71 -13.92 5.13
CA SER A 205 -10.00 -12.70 5.84
C SER A 205 -9.18 -12.65 7.12
N THR A 206 -8.62 -11.49 7.42
CA THR A 206 -7.83 -11.24 8.63
C THR A 206 -8.34 -9.96 9.30
N LYS A 207 -8.36 -9.94 10.62
CA LYS A 207 -8.62 -8.73 11.42
C LYS A 207 -7.34 -8.28 12.08
N THR A 208 -7.05 -6.99 11.95
CA THR A 208 -6.00 -6.29 12.68
C THR A 208 -6.63 -5.35 13.74
N ASN A 209 -5.80 -4.62 14.46
CA ASN A 209 -6.31 -3.60 15.38
C ASN A 209 -6.98 -2.44 14.64
N SER A 210 -6.52 -2.12 13.45
CA SER A 210 -6.97 -0.96 12.66
C SER A 210 -8.02 -1.30 11.60
N SER A 211 -8.14 -2.58 11.16
CA SER A 211 -8.97 -2.93 10.01
C SER A 211 -9.40 -4.40 9.95
N THR A 212 -10.40 -4.66 9.11
CA THR A 212 -10.72 -5.99 8.60
C THR A 212 -10.31 -6.05 7.13
N ILE A 213 -9.58 -7.10 6.75
CA ILE A 213 -9.01 -7.28 5.41
C ILE A 213 -9.56 -8.57 4.83
N GLU A 214 -10.34 -8.47 3.78
CA GLU A 214 -10.72 -9.60 2.91
C GLU A 214 -9.78 -9.60 1.71
N TYR A 215 -9.29 -10.77 1.31
CA TYR A 215 -8.34 -10.86 0.22
C TYR A 215 -8.58 -12.07 -0.67
N THR A 216 -8.25 -11.90 -1.95
CA THR A 216 -8.21 -12.96 -2.95
C THR A 216 -6.99 -12.77 -3.84
N GLY A 217 -6.44 -13.87 -4.34
CA GLY A 217 -5.32 -13.76 -5.24
C GLY A 217 -4.99 -15.06 -5.97
N TYR A 218 -4.10 -14.94 -6.92
CA TYR A 218 -3.56 -16.06 -7.69
C TYR A 218 -2.16 -15.70 -8.22
N ARG A 219 -1.42 -16.68 -8.66
CA ARG A 219 -0.14 -16.50 -9.32
C ARG A 219 -0.19 -17.08 -10.74
N LYS A 220 0.22 -16.28 -11.72
CA LYS A 220 0.36 -16.72 -13.11
C LYS A 220 1.63 -16.11 -13.69
N ASP A 221 2.39 -16.90 -14.43
CA ASP A 221 3.61 -16.46 -15.12
C ASP A 221 4.58 -15.67 -14.23
N LYS A 222 4.78 -16.15 -12.98
CA LYS A 222 5.61 -15.52 -11.92
C LYS A 222 5.07 -14.20 -11.35
N VAL A 223 3.92 -13.76 -11.80
CA VAL A 223 3.24 -12.57 -11.29
C VAL A 223 2.19 -12.96 -10.25
N LEU A 224 2.30 -12.40 -9.05
CA LEU A 224 1.28 -12.50 -8.02
C LEU A 224 0.21 -11.42 -8.25
N THR A 225 -1.04 -11.84 -8.39
CA THR A 225 -2.19 -10.94 -8.33
C THR A 225 -2.81 -11.04 -6.96
N LEU A 226 -2.96 -9.92 -6.27
CA LEU A 226 -3.56 -9.82 -4.93
C LEU A 226 -4.57 -8.68 -4.89
N ASN A 227 -5.80 -9.01 -4.55
CA ASN A 227 -6.89 -8.04 -4.39
C ASN A 227 -7.24 -7.93 -2.92
N LEU A 228 -7.22 -6.70 -2.39
CA LEU A 228 -7.53 -6.39 -1.00
C LEU A 228 -8.82 -5.57 -0.93
N LYS A 229 -9.75 -6.01 -0.11
CA LYS A 229 -10.91 -5.25 0.32
C LYS A 229 -10.78 -4.99 1.81
N VAL A 230 -10.52 -3.73 2.15
CA VAL A 230 -10.23 -3.29 3.51
C VAL A 230 -11.42 -2.52 4.05
N THR A 231 -11.72 -2.72 5.32
CA THR A 231 -12.67 -1.89 6.08
C THR A 231 -11.96 -1.44 7.36
N MET A 232 -11.77 -0.13 7.50
CA MET A 232 -11.12 0.45 8.68
C MET A 232 -11.99 0.28 9.92
N ASN A 233 -11.36 0.05 11.05
CA ASN A 233 -12.03 0.10 12.34
C ASN A 233 -12.26 1.57 12.72
N ASP A 234 -13.51 2.02 12.67
CA ASP A 234 -13.88 3.42 12.88
C ASP A 234 -14.85 3.60 14.06
N PRO A 235 -14.37 3.48 15.31
CA PRO A 235 -15.23 3.61 16.49
C PRO A 235 -15.73 5.04 16.72
N LYS A 236 -15.14 6.04 16.06
CA LYS A 236 -15.49 7.45 16.19
C LYS A 236 -16.44 7.96 15.09
N GLY A 237 -16.69 7.14 14.05
CA GLY A 237 -17.56 7.52 12.94
C GLY A 237 -16.97 8.64 12.07
N TRP A 238 -15.67 8.59 11.80
CA TRP A 238 -14.97 9.57 10.96
C TRP A 238 -15.14 9.29 9.47
N ALA A 239 -15.45 8.06 9.07
CA ALA A 239 -15.66 7.67 7.68
C ALA A 239 -16.95 8.29 7.13
N LYS A 240 -16.85 9.49 6.60
CA LYS A 240 -17.95 10.24 5.98
C LYS A 240 -17.43 11.34 5.05
N THR A 241 -18.35 11.95 4.31
CA THR A 241 -18.05 13.14 3.51
C THR A 241 -18.15 14.39 4.38
N TYR A 242 -17.11 15.22 4.31
CA TYR A 242 -17.02 16.54 4.93
C TYR A 242 -17.14 17.59 3.84
N THR A 243 -18.00 18.56 4.07
CA THR A 243 -18.13 19.77 3.24
C THR A 243 -17.45 20.95 3.92
N LEU A 244 -17.16 21.98 3.15
CA LEU A 244 -16.56 23.20 3.67
C LEU A 244 -17.49 23.94 4.65
N GLY A 245 -16.90 24.59 5.64
CA GLY A 245 -17.62 25.44 6.58
C GLY A 245 -18.20 26.70 5.93
N GLU A 246 -19.25 27.23 6.50
CA GLU A 246 -19.91 28.42 6.01
C GLU A 246 -19.02 29.66 6.12
N TYR A 247 -19.06 30.50 5.09
CA TYR A 247 -18.45 31.82 5.08
C TYR A 247 -19.45 32.85 5.60
N THR A 248 -19.19 33.38 6.81
CA THR A 248 -20.07 34.38 7.42
C THR A 248 -19.31 35.64 7.76
N LEU A 249 -19.98 36.80 7.60
CA LEU A 249 -19.44 38.10 7.92
C LEU A 249 -20.14 38.71 9.15
N GLY A 250 -19.40 39.53 9.87
CA GLY A 250 -19.91 40.28 11.00
C GLY A 250 -18.92 41.32 11.49
N THR A 251 -19.14 41.86 12.66
CA THR A 251 -18.19 42.77 13.30
C THR A 251 -17.28 41.97 14.23
N LEU A 252 -15.97 42.05 14.00
CA LEU A 252 -14.94 41.53 14.87
C LEU A 252 -14.46 42.65 15.78
N ASP A 253 -14.37 42.41 17.08
CA ASP A 253 -13.73 43.33 18.00
C ASP A 253 -12.26 42.96 18.14
N VAL A 254 -11.35 43.85 17.80
CA VAL A 254 -9.91 43.71 17.94
C VAL A 254 -9.43 44.75 18.93
N ASP A 255 -9.19 44.35 20.15
CA ASP A 255 -8.70 45.20 21.25
C ASP A 255 -9.58 46.49 21.43
N GLY A 256 -10.90 46.30 21.50
CA GLY A 256 -11.86 47.38 21.66
C GLY A 256 -12.13 48.17 20.35
N THR A 257 -11.52 47.81 19.24
CA THR A 257 -11.76 48.44 17.93
C THR A 257 -12.68 47.55 17.09
N PRO A 258 -13.90 47.99 16.78
CA PRO A 258 -14.81 47.22 15.95
C PRO A 258 -14.38 47.26 14.48
N MET A 259 -14.19 46.07 13.92
CA MET A 259 -13.87 45.86 12.50
C MET A 259 -15.08 45.24 11.79
N PRO A 260 -15.90 46.06 11.09
CA PRO A 260 -17.08 45.56 10.38
C PRO A 260 -16.70 44.75 9.14
N ASN A 261 -17.63 43.90 8.68
CA ASN A 261 -17.45 43.06 7.52
C ASN A 261 -16.22 42.10 7.62
N SER A 262 -15.88 41.71 8.84
CA SER A 262 -14.84 40.72 9.10
C SER A 262 -15.39 39.32 8.95
N VAL A 263 -14.55 38.35 8.48
CA VAL A 263 -14.93 36.93 8.39
C VAL A 263 -14.98 36.34 9.80
N LEU A 264 -16.17 35.97 10.25
CA LEU A 264 -16.38 35.32 11.54
C LEU A 264 -16.19 33.80 11.47
N THR A 265 -16.69 33.17 10.41
CA THR A 265 -16.53 31.74 10.16
C THR A 265 -16.13 31.49 8.71
N SER A 266 -15.37 30.44 8.47
CA SER A 266 -15.05 29.94 7.13
C SER A 266 -14.59 28.48 7.18
N SER A 267 -14.17 27.97 6.05
CA SER A 267 -13.61 26.62 5.92
C SER A 267 -12.26 26.43 6.62
N LEU A 268 -11.55 27.51 6.90
CA LEU A 268 -10.28 27.47 7.63
C LEU A 268 -10.47 28.07 9.02
N TYR A 269 -10.13 27.30 10.04
CA TYR A 269 -10.14 27.74 11.42
C TYR A 269 -8.72 27.83 11.95
N SER A 270 -8.41 28.89 12.70
CA SER A 270 -7.19 28.95 13.48
C SER A 270 -7.49 29.62 14.83
N ASN A 271 -6.76 29.23 15.86
CA ASN A 271 -6.81 29.79 17.18
C ASN A 271 -5.38 30.08 17.64
N TRP A 272 -5.14 31.30 18.09
CA TRP A 272 -3.81 31.74 18.51
C TRP A 272 -3.90 32.20 19.96
N GLU A 273 -3.19 31.50 20.83
CA GLU A 273 -3.12 31.78 22.27
C GLU A 273 -1.84 32.57 22.55
N VAL A 274 -1.90 33.91 22.26
CA VAL A 274 -0.82 34.86 22.56
C VAL A 274 -1.37 35.92 23.52
N GLU A 275 -0.49 36.47 24.35
CA GLU A 275 -0.90 37.48 25.36
C GLU A 275 -1.47 38.74 24.72
N ASP A 276 -1.00 39.13 23.53
CA ASP A 276 -1.50 40.30 22.81
C ASP A 276 -2.85 40.02 22.16
N ALA A 277 -3.89 40.70 22.65
CA ALA A 277 -5.26 40.53 22.17
C ALA A 277 -5.43 40.87 20.67
N TYR A 278 -4.63 41.78 20.15
CA TYR A 278 -4.65 42.11 18.73
C TYR A 278 -4.22 40.94 17.88
N TYR A 279 -3.08 40.29 18.21
CA TYR A 279 -2.58 39.12 17.46
C TYR A 279 -3.46 37.90 17.64
N SER A 280 -4.01 37.65 18.84
CA SER A 280 -4.90 36.51 19.06
C SER A 280 -6.21 36.59 18.29
N THR A 281 -6.61 37.77 17.88
CA THR A 281 -7.86 38.01 17.14
C THR A 281 -7.65 38.31 15.66
N PHE A 282 -6.65 39.13 15.32
CA PHE A 282 -6.39 39.59 13.96
C PHE A 282 -5.87 38.48 13.03
N PHE A 283 -4.82 37.74 13.42
CA PHE A 283 -4.26 36.70 12.56
C PHE A 283 -5.24 35.55 12.25
N PRO A 284 -6.00 35.02 13.21
CA PRO A 284 -7.06 34.08 12.92
C PRO A 284 -8.09 34.67 11.93
N ALA A 285 -8.42 35.92 12.00
CA ALA A 285 -9.35 36.53 11.06
C ALA A 285 -8.80 36.64 9.64
N VAL A 286 -7.51 36.98 9.49
CA VAL A 286 -6.83 36.99 8.18
C VAL A 286 -6.81 35.60 7.57
N LEU A 287 -6.43 34.55 8.33
CA LEU A 287 -6.41 33.17 7.85
C LEU A 287 -7.82 32.69 7.47
N ARG A 288 -8.83 33.00 8.27
CA ARG A 288 -10.23 32.69 7.93
C ARG A 288 -10.66 33.37 6.63
N THR A 289 -10.24 34.62 6.41
CA THR A 289 -10.54 35.35 5.17
C THR A 289 -9.90 34.67 3.96
N ILE A 290 -8.60 34.41 4.02
CA ILE A 290 -7.88 33.75 2.93
C ILE A 290 -8.47 32.36 2.65
N GLY A 291 -8.61 31.54 3.68
CA GLY A 291 -9.15 30.18 3.55
C GLY A 291 -10.60 30.18 3.06
N GLY A 292 -11.42 31.13 3.55
CA GLY A 292 -12.81 31.28 3.15
C GLY A 292 -13.01 31.74 1.71
N LEU A 293 -12.04 32.45 1.14
CA LEU A 293 -12.10 32.93 -0.26
C LEU A 293 -11.48 31.90 -1.24
N ILE A 294 -10.41 31.21 -0.86
CA ILE A 294 -9.68 30.33 -1.74
C ILE A 294 -10.26 28.91 -1.75
N LEU A 295 -10.47 28.31 -0.56
CA LEU A 295 -10.86 26.89 -0.48
C LEU A 295 -12.15 26.57 -1.25
N PRO A 296 -13.23 27.37 -1.20
CA PRO A 296 -14.44 27.06 -1.95
C PRO A 296 -14.29 27.08 -3.47
N GLN A 297 -13.25 27.73 -4.00
CA GLN A 297 -12.98 27.75 -5.44
C GLN A 297 -12.30 26.45 -5.93
N VAL A 298 -11.59 25.74 -5.03
CA VAL A 298 -10.79 24.57 -5.42
C VAL A 298 -11.27 23.27 -4.79
N LEU A 299 -12.03 23.33 -3.70
CA LEU A 299 -12.46 22.15 -2.94
C LEU A 299 -13.97 22.24 -2.65
N GLN A 300 -14.72 21.21 -2.98
CA GLN A 300 -16.14 21.09 -2.65
C GLN A 300 -16.35 20.20 -1.42
N SER A 301 -15.65 19.06 -1.37
CA SER A 301 -15.77 18.11 -0.26
C SER A 301 -14.55 17.21 -0.16
N VAL A 302 -14.35 16.65 1.04
CA VAL A 302 -13.39 15.59 1.32
C VAL A 302 -14.13 14.41 1.92
N THR A 303 -13.91 13.22 1.40
CA THR A 303 -14.50 11.98 1.92
C THR A 303 -13.41 11.11 2.53
N LEU A 304 -13.58 10.80 3.81
CA LEU A 304 -12.85 9.72 4.46
C LEU A 304 -13.62 8.44 4.18
N GLU A 305 -13.11 7.60 3.29
CA GLU A 305 -13.80 6.39 2.85
C GLU A 305 -13.66 5.25 3.86
N ALA A 306 -14.59 4.32 3.90
CA ALA A 306 -14.58 3.22 4.85
C ALA A 306 -13.37 2.29 4.68
N ASP A 307 -12.74 2.30 3.52
CA ASP A 307 -11.53 1.53 3.22
C ASP A 307 -10.22 2.24 3.63
N GLY A 308 -10.30 3.42 4.24
CA GLY A 308 -9.14 4.22 4.61
C GLY A 308 -8.63 5.15 3.52
N ASN A 309 -9.20 5.12 2.31
CA ASN A 309 -8.89 6.10 1.28
C ASN A 309 -9.41 7.48 1.67
N ILE A 310 -8.75 8.51 1.19
CA ILE A 310 -9.24 9.88 1.18
C ILE A 310 -9.49 10.25 -0.27
N SER A 311 -10.70 10.69 -0.55
CA SER A 311 -11.04 11.27 -1.83
C SER A 311 -11.56 12.69 -1.68
N ALA A 312 -11.30 13.53 -2.68
CA ALA A 312 -11.71 14.92 -2.68
C ALA A 312 -12.48 15.25 -3.96
N LYS A 313 -13.50 16.07 -3.83
CA LYS A 313 -14.16 16.68 -4.97
C LYS A 313 -13.58 18.09 -5.14
N TYR A 314 -12.80 18.28 -6.20
CA TYR A 314 -11.98 19.47 -6.39
C TYR A 314 -12.13 20.05 -7.79
N SER A 315 -11.72 21.32 -7.94
CA SER A 315 -11.60 22.01 -9.22
C SER A 315 -10.15 22.31 -9.52
N SER A 316 -9.73 22.10 -10.77
CA SER A 316 -8.42 22.50 -11.31
C SER A 316 -8.47 23.85 -12.03
N GLY A 317 -9.57 24.60 -11.88
CA GLY A 317 -9.71 25.94 -12.43
C GLY A 317 -8.77 26.97 -11.79
N SER A 318 -8.65 28.12 -12.41
CA SER A 318 -7.86 29.23 -11.85
C SER A 318 -8.50 29.79 -10.59
N ILE A 319 -7.66 30.08 -9.60
CA ILE A 319 -8.08 30.71 -8.35
C ILE A 319 -8.08 32.23 -8.57
N THR A 320 -9.16 32.89 -8.15
CA THR A 320 -9.24 34.36 -8.09
C THR A 320 -9.04 34.79 -6.64
N PHE A 321 -8.00 35.55 -6.40
CA PHE A 321 -7.73 36.15 -5.10
C PHE A 321 -7.16 37.55 -5.30
N GLU A 322 -7.88 38.57 -4.79
CA GLU A 322 -7.40 39.94 -4.83
C GLU A 322 -6.75 40.28 -3.50
N PRO A 323 -5.44 40.65 -3.45
CA PRO A 323 -4.77 41.04 -2.22
C PRO A 323 -5.52 42.16 -1.43
N SER A 324 -6.26 43.01 -2.11
CA SER A 324 -7.12 44.01 -1.52
C SER A 324 -8.16 43.46 -0.54
N TRP A 325 -8.56 42.19 -0.70
CA TRP A 325 -9.53 41.55 0.21
C TRP A 325 -8.93 41.27 1.58
N ALA A 326 -7.68 40.78 1.63
CA ALA A 326 -6.97 40.64 2.89
C ALA A 326 -6.59 41.99 3.49
N MET A 327 -6.18 42.95 2.63
CA MET A 327 -5.84 44.30 3.06
C MET A 327 -7.08 45.07 3.57
N GLY A 328 -8.27 44.82 3.01
CA GLY A 328 -9.50 45.38 3.49
C GLY A 328 -9.78 45.06 4.95
N LEU A 329 -9.47 43.84 5.39
CA LEU A 329 -9.57 43.45 6.80
C LEU A 329 -8.57 44.26 7.67
N ILE A 330 -7.34 44.45 7.19
CA ILE A 330 -6.25 45.15 7.92
C ILE A 330 -6.58 46.63 8.11
N PHE A 331 -7.13 47.28 7.08
CA PHE A 331 -7.36 48.73 7.06
C PHE A 331 -8.83 49.11 7.27
N GLY A 332 -9.67 48.19 7.73
CA GLY A 332 -11.07 48.50 8.07
C GLY A 332 -12.04 48.56 6.88
N GLY A 333 -11.61 48.18 5.67
CA GLY A 333 -12.47 48.04 4.49
C GLY A 333 -13.34 46.79 4.46
N GLY A 334 -13.00 45.81 5.30
CA GLY A 334 -13.72 44.56 5.43
C GLY A 334 -13.42 43.52 4.30
N ALA A 335 -13.88 42.29 4.51
CA ALA A 335 -13.79 41.20 3.52
C ALA A 335 -14.93 41.31 2.48
N PRO A 336 -14.78 40.70 1.28
CA PRO A 336 -15.82 40.66 0.27
C PRO A 336 -17.07 39.94 0.77
N GLY A 337 -18.24 40.39 0.33
CA GLY A 337 -19.51 39.79 0.69
C GLY A 337 -19.70 38.38 0.14
N VAL A 338 -20.62 37.64 0.74
CA VAL A 338 -20.98 36.26 0.33
C VAL A 338 -21.38 36.20 -1.15
N ASP A 339 -22.04 37.22 -1.68
CA ASP A 339 -22.43 37.29 -3.10
C ASP A 339 -21.22 37.36 -4.05
N VAL A 340 -20.11 37.94 -3.61
CA VAL A 340 -18.85 37.96 -4.38
C VAL A 340 -18.25 36.60 -4.37
N LEU A 341 -18.13 35.94 -3.21
CA LEU A 341 -17.61 34.60 -3.09
C LEU A 341 -18.41 33.60 -3.94
N ASN A 342 -19.75 33.64 -3.88
CA ASN A 342 -20.62 32.73 -4.62
C ASN A 342 -20.42 32.83 -6.14
N LYS A 343 -19.96 33.94 -6.68
CA LYS A 343 -19.63 34.11 -8.09
C LYS A 343 -18.26 33.47 -8.46
N LEU A 344 -17.40 33.25 -7.49
CA LEU A 344 -16.07 32.66 -7.69
C LEU A 344 -16.11 31.15 -7.57
N ILE A 345 -17.09 30.60 -6.86
CA ILE A 345 -17.23 29.15 -6.71
C ILE A 345 -17.65 28.53 -8.05
N PRO A 346 -16.89 27.57 -8.60
CA PRO A 346 -17.26 26.90 -9.84
C PRO A 346 -18.63 26.21 -9.71
N THR A 347 -19.49 26.41 -10.71
CA THR A 347 -20.80 25.75 -10.77
C THR A 347 -20.71 24.36 -11.41
N ASP A 348 -19.65 24.10 -12.19
CA ASP A 348 -19.37 22.86 -12.90
C ASP A 348 -17.86 22.56 -12.91
N GLY A 349 -17.45 21.53 -13.63
CA GLY A 349 -16.03 21.17 -13.77
C GLY A 349 -15.40 20.52 -12.53
N TRP A 350 -16.19 20.16 -11.52
CA TRP A 350 -15.71 19.44 -10.34
C TRP A 350 -15.25 18.03 -10.70
N GLN A 351 -14.06 17.66 -10.25
CA GLN A 351 -13.43 16.37 -10.48
C GLN A 351 -13.31 15.60 -9.16
N GLN A 352 -13.37 14.27 -9.26
CA GLN A 352 -13.06 13.38 -8.15
C GLN A 352 -11.58 13.03 -8.16
N SER A 353 -10.90 13.16 -7.02
CA SER A 353 -9.51 12.73 -6.91
C SER A 353 -9.39 11.21 -7.09
N PRO A 354 -8.31 10.72 -7.69
CA PRO A 354 -8.02 9.29 -7.70
C PRO A 354 -7.90 8.72 -6.28
N LYS A 355 -8.16 7.42 -6.16
CA LYS A 355 -7.89 6.67 -4.92
C LYS A 355 -6.40 6.36 -4.78
N ASN A 356 -6.03 5.89 -3.60
CA ASN A 356 -4.68 5.47 -3.24
C ASN A 356 -3.60 6.59 -3.26
N LEU A 357 -4.02 7.87 -3.26
CA LEU A 357 -3.11 9.01 -3.14
C LEU A 357 -2.93 9.49 -1.70
N ALA A 358 -3.97 9.33 -0.89
CA ALA A 358 -3.96 9.70 0.52
C ALA A 358 -4.84 8.72 1.31
N TYR A 359 -4.45 8.50 2.54
CA TYR A 359 -5.14 7.59 3.45
C TYR A 359 -5.41 8.26 4.78
N TRP A 360 -6.47 7.77 5.45
CA TRP A 360 -6.75 8.07 6.84
C TRP A 360 -6.82 6.78 7.65
N PHE A 361 -6.48 6.87 8.93
CA PHE A 361 -6.64 5.79 9.89
C PHE A 361 -6.71 6.33 11.32
N PRO A 362 -7.46 5.66 12.21
CA PRO A 362 -7.49 6.00 13.62
C PRO A 362 -6.26 5.40 14.34
N LYS A 363 -5.60 6.19 15.17
CA LYS A 363 -4.53 5.73 16.04
C LYS A 363 -4.43 6.66 17.24
N ASP A 364 -4.31 6.10 18.47
CA ASP A 364 -4.13 6.85 19.72
C ASP A 364 -5.16 7.98 19.92
N ASP A 365 -6.45 7.68 19.65
CA ASP A 365 -7.57 8.64 19.68
C ASP A 365 -7.47 9.82 18.70
N LYS A 366 -6.49 9.82 17.80
CA LYS A 366 -6.30 10.83 16.75
C LYS A 366 -6.65 10.27 15.37
N LEU A 367 -7.03 11.18 14.48
CA LEU A 367 -7.18 10.92 13.05
C LEU A 367 -5.84 11.16 12.36
N TYR A 368 -5.26 10.13 11.78
CA TYR A 368 -4.04 10.27 11.00
C TYR A 368 -4.37 10.44 9.52
N LEU A 369 -3.69 11.37 8.86
CA LEU A 369 -3.71 11.51 7.40
C LEU A 369 -2.32 11.20 6.86
N LYS A 370 -2.22 10.24 5.93
CA LYS A 370 -0.96 9.82 5.32
C LYS A 370 -1.03 9.96 3.80
N LEU A 371 -0.05 10.61 3.21
CA LEU A 371 0.09 10.72 1.76
C LEU A 371 0.81 9.49 1.19
N ASN A 372 0.34 8.99 0.07
CA ASN A 372 1.07 8.00 -0.73
C ASN A 372 2.00 8.73 -1.71
N VAL A 373 3.13 9.20 -1.19
CA VAL A 373 4.10 10.00 -1.95
C VAL A 373 4.54 9.33 -3.26
N PRO A 374 4.87 8.01 -3.29
CA PRO A 374 5.19 7.32 -4.54
C PRO A 374 4.08 7.39 -5.58
N ALA A 375 2.82 7.19 -5.17
CA ALA A 375 1.69 7.23 -6.09
C ALA A 375 1.41 8.65 -6.61
N ILE A 376 1.53 9.67 -5.75
CA ILE A 376 1.38 11.08 -6.13
C ILE A 376 2.44 11.46 -7.19
N ILE A 377 3.70 11.11 -6.95
CA ILE A 377 4.79 11.39 -7.90
C ILE A 377 4.60 10.62 -9.20
N SER A 378 4.21 9.35 -9.13
CA SER A 378 3.93 8.54 -10.32
C SER A 378 2.82 9.15 -11.17
N GLN A 379 1.76 9.64 -10.54
CA GLN A 379 0.65 10.30 -11.24
C GLN A 379 1.08 11.64 -11.87
N ALA A 380 1.86 12.44 -11.15
CA ALA A 380 2.31 13.75 -11.61
C ALA A 380 3.32 13.66 -12.77
N MET A 381 4.17 12.63 -12.78
CA MET A 381 5.30 12.51 -13.71
C MET A 381 5.12 11.42 -14.78
N GLY A 382 4.09 10.58 -14.68
CA GLY A 382 3.81 9.51 -15.64
C GLY A 382 4.99 8.55 -15.79
N SER A 383 5.42 8.29 -17.04
CA SER A 383 6.51 7.35 -17.36
C SER A 383 7.89 7.73 -16.78
N ASN A 384 8.06 8.97 -16.33
CA ASN A 384 9.32 9.43 -15.72
C ASN A 384 9.45 9.07 -14.22
N ALA A 385 8.39 8.53 -13.61
CA ALA A 385 8.38 8.21 -12.18
C ALA A 385 9.40 7.13 -11.80
N GLU A 386 9.71 6.17 -12.69
CA GLU A 386 10.68 5.11 -12.42
C GLU A 386 12.09 5.65 -12.18
N SER A 387 12.47 6.72 -12.87
CA SER A 387 13.78 7.37 -12.69
C SER A 387 13.94 8.00 -11.30
N LEU A 388 12.83 8.29 -10.62
CA LEU A 388 12.80 8.89 -9.28
C LEU A 388 12.66 7.86 -8.16
N ALA A 389 12.40 6.59 -8.48
CA ALA A 389 12.20 5.55 -7.46
C ALA A 389 13.35 5.46 -6.43
N PRO A 390 14.65 5.55 -6.81
CA PRO A 390 15.74 5.59 -5.83
C PRO A 390 15.68 6.80 -4.90
N ILE A 391 15.34 7.97 -5.45
CA ILE A 391 15.24 9.23 -4.69
C ILE A 391 14.06 9.17 -3.71
N ILE A 392 12.91 8.68 -4.17
CA ILE A 392 11.72 8.47 -3.32
C ILE A 392 12.06 7.51 -2.18
N SER A 393 12.76 6.41 -2.49
CA SER A 393 13.20 5.45 -1.48
C SER A 393 14.13 6.08 -0.45
N GLU A 394 15.05 6.94 -0.88
CA GLU A 394 15.97 7.68 0.01
C GLU A 394 15.20 8.66 0.92
N ILE A 395 14.22 9.38 0.36
CA ILE A 395 13.37 10.30 1.15
C ILE A 395 12.55 9.55 2.20
N LEU A 396 12.01 8.38 1.86
CA LEU A 396 11.14 7.62 2.76
C LEU A 396 11.93 6.85 3.83
N ASN A 397 13.17 6.44 3.54
CA ASN A 397 13.95 5.56 4.42
C ASN A 397 15.23 6.20 4.95
N GLY A 398 15.61 7.38 4.44
CA GLY A 398 16.81 8.10 4.88
C GLY A 398 16.61 8.80 6.23
N ASP A 399 17.73 9.09 6.92
CA ASP A 399 17.71 9.96 8.09
C ASP A 399 17.49 11.44 7.69
N ALA A 400 17.10 12.27 8.67
CA ALA A 400 16.78 13.68 8.44
C ALA A 400 17.92 14.45 7.76
N ALA A 401 19.18 14.23 8.14
CA ALA A 401 20.32 14.93 7.58
C ALA A 401 20.55 14.54 6.10
N THR A 402 20.46 13.27 5.77
CA THR A 402 20.58 12.74 4.40
C THR A 402 19.46 13.28 3.51
N VAL A 403 18.22 13.21 3.97
CA VAL A 403 17.05 13.70 3.21
C VAL A 403 17.10 15.21 3.01
N LYS A 404 17.48 15.97 4.03
CA LYS A 404 17.66 17.42 3.99
C LYS A 404 18.69 17.82 2.91
N LYS A 405 19.84 17.13 2.88
CA LYS A 405 20.88 17.32 1.86
C LYS A 405 20.38 16.96 0.46
N LEU A 406 19.64 15.86 0.34
CA LEU A 406 19.09 15.40 -0.93
C LEU A 406 18.09 16.43 -1.49
N ILE A 407 17.12 16.87 -0.69
CA ILE A 407 16.13 17.88 -1.08
C ILE A 407 16.82 19.20 -1.44
N GLY A 408 17.78 19.65 -0.62
CA GLY A 408 18.57 20.86 -0.91
C GLY A 408 19.29 20.79 -2.25
N THR A 409 19.88 19.63 -2.58
CA THR A 409 20.54 19.40 -3.86
C THR A 409 19.56 19.42 -5.03
N MET A 410 18.40 18.76 -4.88
CA MET A 410 17.37 18.70 -5.92
C MET A 410 16.76 20.08 -6.23
N LEU A 411 16.42 20.82 -5.19
CA LEU A 411 15.83 22.17 -5.32
C LEU A 411 16.89 23.27 -5.53
N LYS A 412 18.18 22.93 -5.42
CA LYS A 412 19.32 23.86 -5.49
C LYS A 412 19.22 24.96 -4.44
N VAL A 413 18.81 24.60 -3.25
CA VAL A 413 18.65 25.49 -2.09
C VAL A 413 19.47 25.02 -0.90
N ASP A 414 19.86 25.95 -0.05
CA ASP A 414 20.53 25.62 1.23
C ASP A 414 19.47 25.36 2.31
N MET A 415 19.35 24.11 2.71
CA MET A 415 18.46 23.65 3.78
C MET A 415 19.13 23.63 5.15
N SER A 416 20.37 24.06 5.28
CA SER A 416 21.14 23.97 6.53
C SER A 416 20.55 24.80 7.67
N SER A 417 19.83 25.87 7.34
CA SER A 417 19.19 26.76 8.31
C SER A 417 17.95 26.15 8.99
N ILE A 418 17.37 25.08 8.42
CA ILE A 418 16.23 24.37 9.02
C ILE A 418 16.72 23.43 10.10
N SER A 419 16.09 23.39 11.27
CA SER A 419 16.50 22.49 12.35
C SER A 419 16.26 21.02 11.99
N ASP A 420 17.08 20.13 12.55
CA ASP A 420 16.91 18.68 12.35
C ASP A 420 15.62 18.20 12.97
N GLU A 421 15.19 18.77 14.11
CA GLU A 421 13.93 18.47 14.77
C GLU A 421 12.70 18.73 13.88
N THR A 422 12.68 19.87 13.19
CA THR A 422 11.64 20.16 12.20
C THR A 422 11.65 19.15 11.07
N PHE A 423 12.83 18.81 10.58
CA PHE A 423 12.97 17.83 9.50
C PHE A 423 12.52 16.42 9.92
N GLU A 424 12.91 15.98 11.12
CA GLU A 424 12.47 14.70 11.70
C GLU A 424 10.94 14.66 11.86
N MET A 425 10.33 15.75 12.32
CA MET A 425 8.88 15.89 12.42
C MET A 425 8.23 15.76 11.03
N LEU A 426 8.71 16.47 10.02
CA LEU A 426 8.16 16.42 8.67
C LEU A 426 8.32 15.03 8.05
N LEU A 427 9.47 14.38 8.21
CA LEU A 427 9.69 13.00 7.78
C LEU A 427 8.76 12.01 8.51
N SER A 428 8.57 12.22 9.81
CA SER A 428 7.60 11.42 10.57
C SER A 428 6.18 11.58 10.01
N TRP A 429 5.78 12.79 9.64
CA TRP A 429 4.48 13.01 9.03
C TRP A 429 4.33 12.35 7.66
N VAL A 430 5.41 12.37 6.85
CA VAL A 430 5.42 11.69 5.55
C VAL A 430 5.31 10.17 5.73
N ASN A 431 6.07 9.61 6.67
CA ASN A 431 6.17 8.15 6.85
C ASN A 431 5.01 7.58 7.67
N ASN A 432 4.61 8.27 8.74
CA ASN A 432 3.66 7.76 9.72
C ASN A 432 2.27 8.41 9.61
N GLY A 433 2.15 9.50 8.83
CA GLY A 433 0.96 10.33 8.73
C GLY A 433 0.94 11.47 9.74
N VAL A 434 0.13 12.48 9.43
CA VAL A 434 -0.07 13.69 10.24
C VAL A 434 -1.12 13.39 11.30
N PRO A 435 -0.80 13.51 12.61
CA PRO A 435 -1.76 13.26 13.69
C PRO A 435 -2.68 14.47 13.88
N LEU A 436 -3.96 14.30 13.62
CA LEU A 436 -4.97 15.35 13.71
C LEU A 436 -5.94 15.09 14.87
N ASN A 437 -6.36 16.14 15.52
CA ASN A 437 -7.46 16.11 16.47
C ASN A 437 -8.78 16.32 15.71
N VAL A 438 -9.85 15.72 16.22
CA VAL A 438 -11.21 15.89 15.68
C VAL A 438 -12.12 16.39 16.80
N LYS A 439 -12.77 17.54 16.57
CA LYS A 439 -13.72 18.16 17.51
C LYS A 439 -15.05 18.38 16.81
N ASN A 440 -16.09 17.78 17.34
CA ASN A 440 -17.47 18.07 16.95
C ASN A 440 -18.04 19.14 17.86
N THR A 441 -18.80 20.08 17.31
CA THR A 441 -19.49 21.14 18.06
C THR A 441 -20.98 20.83 18.19
N ASP A 442 -21.64 21.46 19.14
CA ASP A 442 -23.10 21.35 19.35
C ASP A 442 -23.91 21.87 18.13
N LYS A 443 -23.29 22.67 17.27
CA LYS A 443 -23.88 23.17 16.02
C LYS A 443 -23.75 22.23 14.84
N GLY A 444 -23.16 21.04 15.04
CA GLY A 444 -22.97 20.03 13.99
C GLY A 444 -21.73 20.28 13.11
N HIS A 445 -20.85 21.22 13.47
CA HIS A 445 -19.58 21.42 12.77
C HIS A 445 -18.54 20.43 13.28
N THR A 446 -17.69 19.94 12.38
CA THR A 446 -16.53 19.09 12.70
C THR A 446 -15.26 19.86 12.35
N TYR A 447 -14.39 20.07 13.32
CA TYR A 447 -13.06 20.61 13.12
C TYR A 447 -12.04 19.47 13.12
N ILE A 448 -11.21 19.41 12.08
CA ILE A 448 -10.06 18.52 11.96
C ILE A 448 -8.82 19.41 11.98
N TYR A 449 -7.98 19.30 13.00
CA TYR A 449 -6.95 20.29 13.26
C TYR A 449 -5.68 19.72 13.90
N LEU A 450 -4.57 20.42 13.69
CA LEU A 450 -3.34 20.23 14.46
C LEU A 450 -3.39 21.10 15.71
N ASP A 451 -2.94 20.59 16.83
CA ASP A 451 -2.75 21.36 18.06
C ASP A 451 -1.37 22.06 18.08
N LYS A 452 -1.18 22.96 19.04
CA LYS A 452 0.07 23.71 19.21
C LYS A 452 1.29 22.79 19.27
N THR A 453 1.21 21.70 20.04
CA THR A 453 2.33 20.78 20.26
C THR A 453 2.86 20.17 18.96
N ALA A 454 1.99 19.93 17.99
CA ALA A 454 2.36 19.41 16.69
C ALA A 454 3.12 20.45 15.83
N PHE A 455 2.88 21.75 16.07
CA PHE A 455 3.53 22.83 15.31
C PHE A 455 4.74 23.45 16.00
N ASP A 456 4.94 23.22 17.30
CA ASP A 456 6.02 23.84 18.07
C ASP A 456 7.40 23.75 17.37
N PRO A 457 7.84 22.62 16.84
CA PRO A 457 9.16 22.53 16.20
C PRO A 457 9.35 23.47 15.02
N ILE A 458 8.29 23.72 14.24
CA ILE A 458 8.35 24.56 13.03
C ILE A 458 8.04 26.03 13.29
N MET A 459 7.27 26.33 14.36
CA MET A 459 6.77 27.68 14.66
C MET A 459 7.67 28.44 15.62
N VAL A 460 8.36 27.75 16.55
CA VAL A 460 9.17 28.39 17.58
C VAL A 460 10.40 29.06 16.97
N ASP A 461 10.60 30.35 17.28
CA ASP A 461 11.80 31.07 16.95
C ASP A 461 12.90 30.79 17.98
N LYS A 462 13.82 29.87 17.65
CA LYS A 462 14.92 29.47 18.52
C LYS A 462 16.04 30.51 18.66
N GLU A 463 16.00 31.57 17.85
CA GLU A 463 17.00 32.65 17.85
C GLU A 463 16.57 33.85 18.72
N MET A 464 15.31 33.88 19.14
CA MET A 464 14.77 34.96 19.98
C MET A 464 14.87 34.66 21.48
N SER A 465 15.01 35.69 22.30
CA SER A 465 15.04 35.53 23.75
C SER A 465 13.68 35.05 24.29
N ALA A 466 13.67 34.47 25.51
CA ALA A 466 12.50 33.87 26.14
C ALA A 466 11.25 34.78 26.27
N ASP A 467 11.41 36.11 26.07
CA ASP A 467 10.34 37.12 26.16
C ASP A 467 9.75 37.48 24.80
N SER A 468 10.13 36.84 23.71
CA SER A 468 9.66 37.17 22.36
C SER A 468 8.59 36.21 21.84
N SER A 469 7.73 36.70 20.93
CA SER A 469 6.66 35.92 20.32
C SER A 469 7.19 34.60 19.75
N GLU A 470 6.42 33.54 19.92
CA GLU A 470 6.73 32.19 19.43
C GLU A 470 6.92 32.10 17.89
N PHE A 471 6.65 33.19 17.19
CA PHE A 471 6.74 33.29 15.73
C PHE A 471 7.62 34.48 15.31
N GLY A 472 8.76 34.17 14.71
CA GLY A 472 9.71 35.17 14.24
C GLY A 472 10.50 34.73 13.01
N THR A 473 11.40 35.59 12.53
CA THR A 473 12.25 35.31 11.35
C THR A 473 13.23 34.15 11.59
N GLY A 474 13.52 33.81 12.84
CA GLY A 474 14.31 32.67 13.23
C GLY A 474 13.52 31.35 13.24
N SER A 475 12.18 31.37 13.09
CA SER A 475 11.39 30.14 13.03
C SER A 475 11.68 29.35 11.74
N ASP A 476 11.62 28.04 11.84
CA ASP A 476 11.86 27.18 10.69
C ASP A 476 10.78 27.34 9.61
N LEU A 477 9.53 27.70 9.99
CA LEU A 477 8.48 28.03 9.05
C LEU A 477 8.84 29.24 8.20
N PHE A 478 9.40 30.31 8.80
CA PHE A 478 9.83 31.49 8.06
C PHE A 478 11.04 31.18 7.16
N LYS A 479 11.98 30.39 7.65
CA LYS A 479 13.16 29.95 6.89
C LYS A 479 12.74 29.09 5.68
N LEU A 480 11.83 28.12 5.88
CA LEU A 480 11.27 27.30 4.79
C LEU A 480 10.53 28.16 3.76
N TRP A 481 9.75 29.12 4.22
CA TRP A 481 9.08 30.10 3.36
C TRP A 481 10.07 30.83 2.47
N LYS A 482 11.12 31.40 3.07
CA LYS A 482 12.17 32.11 2.34
C LYS A 482 12.87 31.20 1.32
N ILE A 483 13.21 29.98 1.69
CA ILE A 483 13.80 28.98 0.80
C ILE A 483 12.89 28.71 -0.41
N MET A 484 11.59 28.52 -0.20
CA MET A 484 10.63 28.26 -1.28
C MET A 484 10.47 29.45 -2.23
N MET A 485 10.59 30.68 -1.72
CA MET A 485 10.59 31.90 -2.53
C MET A 485 11.86 32.01 -3.37
N ASP A 486 13.02 31.85 -2.74
CA ASP A 486 14.32 31.94 -3.41
C ASP A 486 14.47 30.87 -4.52
N ALA A 487 13.87 29.69 -4.31
CA ALA A 487 13.79 28.62 -5.29
C ALA A 487 12.71 28.83 -6.37
N LYS A 488 11.91 29.92 -6.30
CA LYS A 488 10.78 30.22 -7.19
C LYS A 488 9.72 29.11 -7.24
N ILE A 489 9.57 28.35 -6.15
CA ILE A 489 8.51 27.34 -5.96
C ILE A 489 7.18 28.05 -5.73
N ILE A 490 7.22 29.21 -5.04
CA ILE A 490 6.09 30.08 -4.81
C ILE A 490 6.21 31.25 -5.80
N PRO A 491 5.16 31.58 -6.58
CA PRO A 491 5.14 32.74 -7.46
C PRO A 491 5.41 34.05 -6.70
N GLU A 492 6.13 35.00 -7.30
CA GLU A 492 6.52 36.26 -6.68
C GLU A 492 5.31 37.10 -6.19
N ASP A 493 4.21 37.06 -6.92
CA ASP A 493 2.97 37.75 -6.56
C ASP A 493 2.24 37.09 -5.37
N ALA A 494 2.18 35.75 -5.34
CA ALA A 494 1.68 34.99 -4.19
C ALA A 494 2.60 35.17 -2.97
N ALA A 495 3.92 35.22 -3.22
CA ALA A 495 4.93 35.43 -2.21
C ALA A 495 4.81 36.81 -1.55
N ALA A 496 4.57 37.86 -2.32
CA ALA A 496 4.40 39.22 -1.78
C ALA A 496 3.20 39.33 -0.83
N ALA A 497 2.08 38.65 -1.15
CA ALA A 497 0.90 38.65 -0.30
C ALA A 497 1.15 37.95 1.05
N ILE A 498 1.88 36.84 1.05
CA ILE A 498 2.17 36.09 2.28
C ILE A 498 3.27 36.77 3.10
N ILE A 499 4.28 37.37 2.49
CA ILE A 499 5.29 38.21 3.21
C ILE A 499 4.62 39.38 3.92
N LEU A 500 3.67 40.04 3.28
CA LEU A 500 2.93 41.11 3.92
C LEU A 500 2.18 40.60 5.16
N LEU A 501 1.63 39.39 5.09
CA LEU A 501 0.91 38.77 6.20
C LEU A 501 1.82 38.26 7.32
N ILE A 502 3.03 37.76 6.99
CA ILE A 502 4.01 37.26 7.98
C ILE A 502 4.93 38.38 8.47
N GLY A 503 5.23 39.35 7.64
CA GLY A 503 6.15 40.45 7.98
C GLY A 503 5.51 41.58 8.82
N LEU A 504 4.20 41.67 8.87
CA LEU A 504 3.48 42.72 9.62
C LEU A 504 3.82 42.74 11.12
N PRO A 505 3.94 41.63 11.86
CA PRO A 505 4.24 41.70 13.29
C PRO A 505 5.61 42.24 13.63
N GLN A 506 6.56 42.18 12.72
CA GLN A 506 7.96 42.55 13.01
C GLN A 506 8.32 43.99 12.70
N ASN A 507 7.49 44.71 11.95
CA ASN A 507 7.76 46.03 11.43
C ASN A 507 6.76 47.13 11.89
N TRP A 508 5.91 46.83 12.84
CA TRP A 508 5.04 47.85 13.41
C TRP A 508 5.86 48.73 14.35
N PRO A 509 5.87 50.08 14.16
CA PRO A 509 6.41 50.95 15.15
C PRO A 509 5.53 50.86 16.40
N SER A 510 6.20 50.62 17.52
CA SER A 510 5.64 50.72 18.88
C SER A 510 4.98 52.04 19.15
#